data_08b19858adb2f1017869e7a41ea6c776
#
_entry.id   08b19858adb2f1017869e7a41ea6c776
#
_cell.length_a   1.000
_cell.length_b   1.000
_cell.length_c   1.000
_cell.angle_alpha   90.00
_cell.angle_beta   90.00
_cell.angle_gamma   90.00
#
_symmetry.space_group_name_H-M   'P 1'
#
loop_
_entity.id
_entity.type
_entity.pdbx_description
1 polymer ?
#
loop_
_entity_poly.entity_id
_entity_poly.type
_entity_poly.pdbx_seq_one_letter_code
_entity_poly.pdbx_strand_id
1 'polypeptide(L)'
;DLRHHAAPAGVFAALRTALQFLATSLGRPGVWLWPWSGVFVGCLSAAAGAVLLGAWCSRPKERARVAGFLCVLGAVGALALATGWGRSGEDDLAGLQPRYTTLAAPALAVVYIVIAYYGPVVLRSLVPMVLFAVFSTLLWPNTQEAIEAGRNARERAAVFDRDVAAGMPPYRLVRRHV
;
A
#
# COMPACT_ATOMS: atom_id res chain seq x y z
N ASP A 1 24.84 -15.46 -0.64
CA ASP A 1 25.43 -14.24 -0.06
C ASP A 1 24.33 -13.49 0.69
N LEU A 2 24.19 -13.73 2.01
CA LEU A 2 23.16 -13.14 2.88
C LEU A 2 23.45 -11.67 3.26
N ARG A 3 24.43 -11.02 2.62
CA ARG A 3 24.89 -9.68 2.94
C ARG A 3 24.06 -8.55 2.32
N HIS A 4 22.95 -8.86 1.63
CA HIS A 4 22.13 -7.84 0.95
C HIS A 4 20.95 -7.30 1.77
N HIS A 5 20.75 -7.74 2.99
CA HIS A 5 19.76 -7.12 3.86
C HIS A 5 20.47 -6.23 4.88
N ALA A 6 20.37 -4.92 4.68
CA ALA A 6 20.81 -3.97 5.69
C ALA A 6 20.06 -4.25 7.01
N ALA A 7 20.78 -4.20 8.12
CA ALA A 7 20.13 -4.34 9.43
C ALA A 7 19.06 -3.26 9.61
N PRO A 8 17.93 -3.55 10.29
CA PRO A 8 16.90 -2.56 10.51
C PRO A 8 17.47 -1.34 11.23
N ALA A 9 17.19 -0.15 10.72
CA ALA A 9 17.74 1.12 11.23
C ALA A 9 17.11 1.59 12.56
N GLY A 10 16.28 0.73 13.20
CA GLY A 10 15.61 0.99 14.46
C GLY A 10 14.09 1.13 14.33
N VAL A 11 13.41 1.16 15.49
CA VAL A 11 11.93 1.15 15.56
C VAL A 11 11.30 2.35 14.85
N PHE A 12 11.85 3.54 15.01
CA PHE A 12 11.31 4.75 14.37
C PHE A 12 11.43 4.69 12.84
N ALA A 13 12.56 4.21 12.32
CA ALA A 13 12.74 4.02 10.89
C ALA A 13 11.77 2.94 10.35
N ALA A 14 11.58 1.84 11.08
CA ALA A 14 10.63 0.80 10.74
C ALA A 14 9.18 1.33 10.70
N LEU A 15 8.76 2.12 11.70
CA LEU A 15 7.42 2.75 11.71
C LEU A 15 7.26 3.75 10.57
N ARG A 16 8.28 4.57 10.29
CA ARG A 16 8.27 5.48 9.15
C ARG A 16 8.05 4.72 7.83
N THR A 17 8.82 3.66 7.61
CA THR A 17 8.70 2.83 6.40
C THR A 17 7.36 2.09 6.34
N ALA A 18 6.80 1.66 7.48
CA ALA A 18 5.46 1.09 7.55
C ALA A 18 4.37 2.11 7.15
N LEU A 19 4.49 3.37 7.60
CA LEU A 19 3.59 4.45 7.17
C LEU A 19 3.76 4.78 5.68
N GLN A 20 4.97 4.70 5.14
CA GLN A 20 5.24 4.82 3.70
C GLN A 20 4.50 3.73 2.92
N PHE A 21 4.57 2.48 3.38
CA PHE A 21 3.82 1.38 2.79
C PHE A 21 2.32 1.70 2.75
N LEU A 22 1.73 2.18 3.85
CA LEU A 22 0.31 2.56 3.89
C LEU A 22 -0.01 3.73 2.95
N ALA A 23 0.89 4.71 2.81
CA ALA A 23 0.72 5.84 1.89
C ALA A 23 0.53 5.38 0.44
N THR A 24 1.18 4.27 0.04
CA THR A 24 1.07 3.73 -1.32
C THR A 24 -0.34 3.27 -1.69
N SER A 25 -1.24 3.05 -0.71
CA SER A 25 -2.65 2.73 -0.98
C SER A 25 -3.39 3.81 -1.78
N LEU A 26 -2.90 5.06 -1.75
CA LEU A 26 -3.39 6.18 -2.56
C LEU A 26 -2.74 6.25 -3.95
N GLY A 27 -1.84 5.32 -4.26
CA GLY A 27 -1.05 5.35 -5.48
C GLY A 27 0.03 6.44 -5.47
N ARG A 28 0.40 6.96 -6.64
CA ARG A 28 1.46 7.97 -6.79
C ARG A 28 1.22 9.26 -6.02
N PRO A 29 0.01 9.83 -5.99
CA PRO A 29 -0.28 10.98 -5.14
C PRO A 29 0.01 10.73 -3.66
N GLY A 30 -0.12 9.50 -3.18
CA GLY A 30 0.29 9.12 -1.83
C GLY A 30 1.79 9.33 -1.59
N VAL A 31 2.62 9.08 -2.60
CA VAL A 31 4.08 9.34 -2.55
C VAL A 31 4.37 10.84 -2.52
N TRP A 32 3.68 11.64 -3.34
CA TRP A 32 3.90 13.09 -3.39
C TRP A 32 3.46 13.81 -2.11
N LEU A 33 2.40 13.32 -1.48
CA LEU A 33 1.84 13.88 -0.25
C LEU A 33 2.49 13.31 1.02
N TRP A 34 3.56 12.54 0.90
CA TRP A 34 4.31 12.06 2.05
C TRP A 34 4.89 13.25 2.85
N PRO A 35 4.86 13.26 4.19
CA PRO A 35 4.40 12.17 5.09
C PRO A 35 2.90 12.19 5.42
N TRP A 36 2.14 13.18 5.02
CA TRP A 36 0.74 13.38 5.40
C TRP A 36 -0.18 12.25 4.95
N SER A 37 0.06 11.71 3.75
CA SER A 37 -0.68 10.57 3.21
C SER A 37 -0.57 9.33 4.08
N GLY A 38 0.64 9.01 4.55
CA GLY A 38 0.88 7.87 5.42
C GLY A 38 0.21 8.01 6.79
N VAL A 39 0.33 9.20 7.40
CA VAL A 39 -0.33 9.52 8.68
C VAL A 39 -1.86 9.45 8.51
N PHE A 40 -2.40 10.01 7.44
CA PHE A 40 -3.83 9.99 7.14
C PHE A 40 -4.37 8.57 7.03
N VAL A 41 -3.75 7.73 6.20
CA VAL A 41 -4.18 6.33 6.01
C VAL A 41 -3.99 5.52 7.30
N GLY A 42 -2.90 5.75 8.02
CA GLY A 42 -2.65 5.11 9.32
C GLY A 42 -3.72 5.46 10.35
N CYS A 43 -4.08 6.74 10.49
CA CYS A 43 -5.14 7.20 11.40
C CYS A 43 -6.51 6.64 11.00
N LEU A 44 -6.85 6.63 9.71
CA LEU A 44 -8.10 6.03 9.23
C LEU A 44 -8.17 4.53 9.52
N SER A 45 -7.08 3.81 9.31
CA SER A 45 -7.00 2.37 9.60
C SER A 45 -7.14 2.08 11.09
N ALA A 46 -6.49 2.88 11.94
CA ALA A 46 -6.62 2.79 13.40
C ALA A 46 -8.05 3.11 13.86
N ALA A 47 -8.68 4.16 13.32
CA ALA A 47 -10.07 4.50 13.61
C ALA A 47 -11.03 3.39 13.20
N ALA A 48 -10.86 2.80 12.02
CA ALA A 48 -11.66 1.66 11.58
C ALA A 48 -11.46 0.44 12.51
N GLY A 49 -10.23 0.17 12.92
CA GLY A 49 -9.92 -0.86 13.91
C GLY A 49 -10.64 -0.64 15.24
N ALA A 50 -10.63 0.60 15.76
CA ALA A 50 -11.35 0.95 16.99
C ALA A 50 -12.86 0.78 16.85
N VAL A 51 -13.45 1.18 15.73
CA VAL A 51 -14.87 0.99 15.41
C VAL A 51 -15.22 -0.51 15.37
N LEU A 52 -14.38 -1.34 14.75
CA LEU A 52 -14.57 -2.80 14.71
C LEU A 52 -14.49 -3.44 16.10
N LEU A 53 -13.53 -3.03 16.92
CA LEU A 53 -13.43 -3.52 18.29
C LEU A 53 -14.68 -3.16 19.12
N GLY A 54 -15.19 -1.93 18.96
CA GLY A 54 -16.46 -1.52 19.56
C GLY A 54 -17.64 -2.36 19.07
N ALA A 55 -17.72 -2.62 17.77
CA ALA A 55 -18.75 -3.48 17.18
C ALA A 55 -18.63 -4.94 17.64
N TRP A 56 -17.43 -5.46 17.81
CA TRP A 56 -17.19 -6.80 18.36
C TRP A 56 -17.80 -6.98 19.75
N CYS A 57 -17.63 -5.96 20.61
CA CYS A 57 -18.18 -5.99 21.96
C CYS A 57 -19.71 -5.80 21.99
N SER A 58 -20.22 -4.87 21.15
CA SER A 58 -21.63 -4.45 21.22
C SER A 58 -22.59 -5.27 20.34
N ARG A 59 -22.09 -6.00 19.32
CA ARG A 59 -22.91 -6.70 18.31
C ARG A 59 -22.51 -8.18 18.18
N PRO A 60 -22.87 -9.06 19.12
CA PRO A 60 -22.44 -10.45 19.13
C PRO A 60 -22.83 -11.24 17.87
N LYS A 61 -23.97 -10.90 17.25
CA LYS A 61 -24.43 -11.55 16.00
C LYS A 61 -23.55 -11.24 14.78
N GLU A 62 -22.74 -10.18 14.83
CA GLU A 62 -21.90 -9.74 13.70
C GLU A 62 -20.42 -10.10 13.88
N ARG A 63 -20.05 -10.78 14.96
CA ARG A 63 -18.66 -11.08 15.30
C ARG A 63 -17.86 -11.75 14.15
N ALA A 64 -18.48 -12.70 13.44
CA ALA A 64 -17.81 -13.37 12.33
C ALA A 64 -17.42 -12.38 11.20
N ARG A 65 -18.31 -11.45 10.86
CA ARG A 65 -18.04 -10.39 9.86
C ARG A 65 -16.99 -9.42 10.36
N VAL A 66 -17.10 -8.99 11.60
CA VAL A 66 -16.14 -8.08 12.25
C VAL A 66 -14.75 -8.73 12.31
N ALA A 67 -14.65 -10.02 12.65
CA ALA A 67 -13.40 -10.77 12.61
C ALA A 67 -12.78 -10.75 11.22
N GLY A 68 -13.55 -10.97 10.15
CA GLY A 68 -13.07 -10.91 8.79
C GLY A 68 -12.42 -9.57 8.45
N PHE A 69 -13.04 -8.45 8.80
CA PHE A 69 -12.48 -7.12 8.59
C PHE A 69 -11.23 -6.86 9.44
N LEU A 70 -11.21 -7.29 10.70
CA LEU A 70 -10.05 -7.21 11.58
C LEU A 70 -8.88 -8.03 11.02
N CYS A 71 -9.14 -9.23 10.48
CA CYS A 71 -8.11 -10.04 9.82
C CYS A 71 -7.50 -9.34 8.61
N VAL A 72 -8.31 -8.70 7.75
CA VAL A 72 -7.77 -7.98 6.59
C VAL A 72 -6.94 -6.77 7.03
N LEU A 73 -7.45 -5.92 7.95
CA LEU A 73 -6.67 -4.79 8.48
C LEU A 73 -5.42 -5.26 9.20
N GLY A 74 -5.51 -6.34 9.97
CA GLY A 74 -4.38 -6.95 10.67
C GLY A 74 -3.33 -7.48 9.71
N ALA A 75 -3.74 -8.12 8.61
CA ALA A 75 -2.83 -8.62 7.58
C ALA A 75 -2.09 -7.46 6.88
N VAL A 76 -2.80 -6.39 6.49
CA VAL A 76 -2.16 -5.21 5.89
C VAL A 76 -1.24 -4.52 6.89
N GLY A 77 -1.64 -4.39 8.15
CA GLY A 77 -0.80 -3.85 9.22
C GLY A 77 0.46 -4.68 9.45
N ALA A 78 0.34 -6.00 9.49
CA ALA A 78 1.47 -6.91 9.61
C ALA A 78 2.43 -6.79 8.41
N LEU A 79 1.91 -6.70 7.18
CA LEU A 79 2.71 -6.45 5.98
C LEU A 79 3.42 -5.10 6.04
N ALA A 80 2.75 -4.06 6.49
CA ALA A 80 3.34 -2.74 6.68
C ALA A 80 4.52 -2.79 7.68
N LEU A 81 4.32 -3.44 8.83
CA LEU A 81 5.36 -3.60 9.84
C LEU A 81 6.50 -4.50 9.37
N ALA A 82 6.22 -5.60 8.68
CA ALA A 82 7.23 -6.49 8.11
C ALA A 82 8.08 -5.77 7.05
N THR A 83 7.44 -4.99 6.17
CA THR A 83 8.14 -4.14 5.19
C THR A 83 8.96 -3.07 5.89
N GLY A 84 8.40 -2.43 6.93
CA GLY A 84 9.09 -1.45 7.74
C GLY A 84 10.33 -2.03 8.38
N TRP A 85 10.23 -3.18 9.03
CA TRP A 85 11.35 -3.84 9.68
C TRP A 85 12.42 -4.32 8.71
N GLY A 86 11.99 -4.96 7.60
CA GLY A 86 12.91 -5.54 6.63
C GLY A 86 13.62 -4.55 5.71
N ARG A 87 13.08 -3.32 5.57
CA ARG A 87 13.58 -2.35 4.58
C ARG A 87 13.98 -0.99 5.12
N SER A 88 13.81 -0.75 6.42
CA SER A 88 14.15 0.54 7.03
C SER A 88 15.64 0.91 6.96
N GLY A 89 16.50 -0.07 6.70
CA GLY A 89 17.95 0.15 6.51
C GLY A 89 18.40 0.32 5.05
N GLU A 90 17.50 0.12 4.06
CA GLU A 90 17.91 0.17 2.64
C GLU A 90 17.95 1.61 2.10
N ASP A 91 16.85 2.35 2.23
CA ASP A 91 16.67 3.71 1.72
C ASP A 91 15.59 4.44 2.51
N ASP A 92 15.70 5.75 2.58
CA ASP A 92 14.75 6.65 3.23
C ASP A 92 13.32 6.58 2.65
N LEU A 93 13.15 6.10 1.42
CA LEU A 93 11.89 5.98 0.70
C LEU A 93 11.53 4.51 0.36
N ALA A 94 12.18 3.55 1.01
CA ALA A 94 12.04 2.12 0.71
C ALA A 94 10.60 1.59 0.80
N GLY A 95 9.75 2.21 1.62
CA GLY A 95 8.32 1.86 1.75
C GLY A 95 7.40 2.45 0.67
N LEU A 96 7.87 3.44 -0.11
CA LEU A 96 7.06 4.13 -1.14
C LEU A 96 7.13 3.48 -2.52
N GLN A 97 7.44 2.20 -2.60
CA GLN A 97 7.58 1.53 -3.90
C GLN A 97 6.22 1.18 -4.51
N PRO A 98 6.00 1.42 -5.83
CA PRO A 98 4.72 1.20 -6.51
C PRO A 98 4.15 -0.22 -6.35
N ARG A 99 5.01 -1.23 -6.22
CA ARG A 99 4.61 -2.64 -6.01
C ARG A 99 3.81 -2.87 -4.73
N TYR A 100 3.86 -1.97 -3.76
CA TYR A 100 3.10 -2.08 -2.51
C TYR A 100 1.67 -1.55 -2.63
N THR A 101 1.34 -0.81 -3.69
CA THR A 101 0.01 -0.23 -3.90
C THR A 101 -1.09 -1.29 -3.84
N THR A 102 -0.92 -2.42 -4.53
CA THR A 102 -1.91 -3.50 -4.55
C THR A 102 -2.06 -4.21 -3.20
N LEU A 103 -1.00 -4.24 -2.39
CA LEU A 103 -1.01 -4.85 -1.07
C LEU A 103 -1.59 -3.92 0.00
N ALA A 104 -1.43 -2.61 -0.15
CA ALA A 104 -1.92 -1.61 0.77
C ALA A 104 -3.38 -1.17 0.49
N ALA A 105 -3.82 -1.21 -0.77
CA ALA A 105 -5.15 -0.78 -1.19
C ALA A 105 -6.32 -1.44 -0.43
N PRO A 106 -6.29 -2.74 -0.07
CA PRO A 106 -7.35 -3.37 0.70
C PRO A 106 -7.65 -2.70 2.04
N ALA A 107 -6.66 -2.04 2.66
CA ALA A 107 -6.89 -1.30 3.91
C ALA A 107 -7.92 -0.20 3.73
N LEU A 108 -7.82 0.62 2.67
CA LEU A 108 -8.78 1.70 2.41
C LEU A 108 -10.16 1.18 2.02
N ALA A 109 -10.24 0.07 1.29
CA ALA A 109 -11.51 -0.58 0.98
C ALA A 109 -12.21 -1.05 2.27
N VAL A 110 -11.48 -1.67 3.18
CA VAL A 110 -12.03 -2.10 4.48
C VAL A 110 -12.40 -0.88 5.33
N VAL A 111 -11.56 0.15 5.40
CA VAL A 111 -11.88 1.41 6.11
C VAL A 111 -13.21 1.99 5.60
N TYR A 112 -13.38 2.10 4.28
CA TYR A 112 -14.61 2.58 3.66
C TYR A 112 -15.84 1.77 4.14
N ILE A 113 -15.77 0.44 3.99
CA ILE A 113 -16.86 -0.47 4.35
C ILE A 113 -17.16 -0.38 5.86
N VAL A 114 -16.13 -0.43 6.69
CA VAL A 114 -16.28 -0.42 8.15
C VAL A 114 -16.95 0.87 8.63
N ILE A 115 -16.51 2.02 8.13
CA ILE A 115 -17.09 3.29 8.54
C ILE A 115 -18.53 3.44 8.02
N ALA A 116 -18.81 2.98 6.79
CA ALA A 116 -20.15 3.01 6.21
C ALA A 116 -21.16 2.14 7.01
N TYR A 117 -20.71 0.98 7.52
CA TYR A 117 -21.61 0.05 8.25
C TYR A 117 -21.64 0.25 9.77
N TYR A 118 -20.49 0.51 10.39
CA TYR A 118 -20.32 0.51 11.84
C TYR A 118 -20.01 1.88 12.42
N GLY A 119 -19.66 2.86 11.58
CA GLY A 119 -19.28 4.20 12.01
C GLY A 119 -20.42 4.96 12.69
N PRO A 120 -20.13 5.97 13.52
CA PRO A 120 -21.12 6.89 14.05
C PRO A 120 -21.84 7.63 12.91
N VAL A 121 -23.08 8.05 13.14
CA VAL A 121 -23.99 8.58 12.10
C VAL A 121 -23.33 9.67 11.24
N VAL A 122 -22.61 10.59 11.86
CA VAL A 122 -21.92 11.69 11.14
C VAL A 122 -20.82 11.16 10.23
N LEU A 123 -20.00 10.23 10.70
CA LEU A 123 -18.88 9.68 9.92
C LEU A 123 -19.34 8.71 8.84
N ARG A 124 -20.48 8.06 9.02
CA ARG A 124 -21.06 7.08 8.08
C ARG A 124 -21.32 7.67 6.68
N SER A 125 -21.66 8.95 6.60
CA SER A 125 -21.88 9.65 5.33
C SER A 125 -20.64 10.44 4.90
N LEU A 126 -19.99 11.14 5.84
CA LEU A 126 -18.90 12.05 5.56
C LEU A 126 -17.64 11.30 5.03
N VAL A 127 -17.20 10.27 5.73
CA VAL A 127 -15.95 9.58 5.38
C VAL A 127 -16.05 8.84 4.03
N PRO A 128 -17.11 8.07 3.73
CA PRO A 128 -17.29 7.49 2.40
C PRO A 128 -17.34 8.53 1.28
N MET A 129 -18.01 9.67 1.51
CA MET A 129 -18.08 10.75 0.53
C MET A 129 -16.70 11.41 0.29
N VAL A 130 -15.93 11.67 1.36
CA VAL A 130 -14.57 12.20 1.25
C VAL A 130 -13.65 11.20 0.55
N LEU A 131 -13.69 9.93 0.93
CA LEU A 131 -12.88 8.89 0.28
C LEU A 131 -13.27 8.74 -1.19
N PHE A 132 -14.56 8.76 -1.52
CA PHE A 132 -15.02 8.73 -2.92
C PHE A 132 -14.48 9.93 -3.71
N ALA A 133 -14.57 11.15 -3.16
CA ALA A 133 -14.03 12.34 -3.80
C ALA A 133 -12.51 12.23 -4.00
N VAL A 134 -11.77 11.79 -2.97
CA VAL A 134 -10.33 11.56 -3.04
C VAL A 134 -10.01 10.54 -4.14
N PHE A 135 -10.65 9.37 -4.14
CA PHE A 135 -10.38 8.35 -5.16
C PHE A 135 -10.74 8.82 -6.57
N SER A 136 -11.84 9.57 -6.73
CA SER A 136 -12.23 10.13 -8.03
C SER A 136 -11.19 11.11 -8.57
N THR A 137 -10.61 11.95 -7.72
CA THR A 137 -9.54 12.89 -8.12
C THR A 137 -8.22 12.16 -8.39
N LEU A 138 -7.93 11.07 -7.67
CA LEU A 138 -6.70 10.28 -7.83
C LEU A 138 -6.77 9.29 -9.00
N LEU A 139 -7.97 8.99 -9.52
CA LEU A 139 -8.16 8.02 -10.61
C LEU A 139 -7.36 8.42 -11.86
N TRP A 140 -7.45 9.68 -12.27
CA TRP A 140 -6.78 10.17 -13.46
C TRP A 140 -5.25 10.05 -13.40
N PRO A 141 -4.55 10.65 -12.41
CA PRO A 141 -3.09 10.55 -12.33
C PRO A 141 -2.60 9.11 -12.18
N ASN A 142 -3.29 8.27 -11.41
CA ASN A 142 -2.93 6.86 -11.26
C ASN A 142 -3.11 6.08 -12.57
N THR A 143 -4.15 6.38 -13.35
CA THR A 143 -4.40 5.74 -14.64
C THR A 143 -3.33 6.14 -15.65
N GLN A 144 -2.98 7.41 -15.75
CA GLN A 144 -1.92 7.88 -16.65
C GLN A 144 -0.59 7.19 -16.34
N GLU A 145 -0.22 7.12 -15.07
CA GLU A 145 1.00 6.42 -14.67
C GLU A 145 0.98 4.93 -15.00
N ALA A 146 -0.14 4.26 -14.78
CA ALA A 146 -0.27 2.84 -15.12
C ALA A 146 -0.10 2.61 -16.63
N ILE A 147 -0.64 3.52 -17.46
CA ILE A 147 -0.47 3.47 -18.93
C ILE A 147 1.00 3.68 -19.31
N GLU A 148 1.66 4.68 -18.72
CA GLU A 148 3.08 4.95 -18.99
C GLU A 148 3.98 3.80 -18.52
N ALA A 149 3.74 3.28 -17.32
CA ALA A 149 4.46 2.11 -16.81
C ALA A 149 4.27 0.88 -17.72
N GLY A 150 3.05 0.67 -18.21
CA GLY A 150 2.73 -0.40 -19.16
C GLY A 150 3.45 -0.23 -20.50
N ARG A 151 3.54 0.99 -21.03
CA ARG A 151 4.30 1.30 -22.26
C ARG A 151 5.78 1.03 -22.06
N ASN A 152 6.38 1.56 -21.00
CA ASN A 152 7.79 1.37 -20.67
C ASN A 152 8.15 -0.11 -20.43
N ALA A 153 7.21 -0.89 -19.83
CA ALA A 153 7.40 -2.33 -19.66
C ALA A 153 7.41 -3.07 -21.00
N ARG A 154 6.49 -2.71 -21.94
CA ARG A 154 6.44 -3.29 -23.29
C ARG A 154 7.70 -2.95 -24.11
N GLU A 155 8.15 -1.72 -24.04
CA GLU A 155 9.39 -1.29 -24.73
C GLU A 155 10.60 -2.06 -24.20
N ARG A 156 10.74 -2.19 -22.87
CA ARG A 156 11.82 -3.00 -22.27
C ARG A 156 11.73 -4.47 -22.69
N ALA A 157 10.54 -5.05 -22.69
CA ALA A 157 10.34 -6.42 -23.15
C ALA A 157 10.73 -6.57 -24.62
N ALA A 158 10.32 -5.64 -25.49
CA ALA A 158 10.67 -5.69 -26.93
C ALA A 158 12.18 -5.55 -27.17
N VAL A 159 12.88 -4.74 -26.36
CA VAL A 159 14.35 -4.65 -26.42
C VAL A 159 15.00 -5.95 -25.94
N PHE A 160 14.50 -6.53 -24.85
CA PHE A 160 14.96 -7.82 -24.34
C PHE A 160 14.78 -8.93 -25.37
N ASP A 161 13.58 -9.05 -25.98
CA ASP A 161 13.28 -10.05 -26.99
C ASP A 161 14.20 -9.91 -28.22
N ARG A 162 14.48 -8.67 -28.63
CA ARG A 162 15.42 -8.39 -29.75
C ARG A 162 16.84 -8.82 -29.40
N ASP A 163 17.32 -8.55 -28.19
CA ASP A 163 18.65 -8.95 -27.75
C ASP A 163 18.78 -10.49 -27.66
N VAL A 164 17.71 -11.16 -27.21
CA VAL A 164 17.63 -12.64 -27.22
C VAL A 164 17.67 -13.17 -28.66
N ALA A 165 16.86 -12.61 -29.57
CA ALA A 165 16.83 -13.02 -30.98
C ALA A 165 18.17 -12.77 -31.69
N ALA A 166 18.94 -11.74 -31.28
CA ALA A 166 20.28 -11.47 -31.75
C ALA A 166 21.34 -12.43 -31.18
N GLY A 167 20.95 -13.41 -30.36
CA GLY A 167 21.89 -14.39 -29.78
C GLY A 167 22.77 -13.82 -28.67
N MET A 168 22.33 -12.76 -27.98
CA MET A 168 23.11 -12.15 -26.90
C MET A 168 23.33 -13.16 -25.76
N PRO A 169 24.58 -13.36 -25.28
CA PRO A 169 24.87 -14.29 -24.20
C PRO A 169 24.13 -13.94 -22.90
N PRO A 170 23.65 -14.92 -22.11
CA PRO A 170 22.86 -14.72 -20.89
C PRO A 170 23.46 -13.72 -19.89
N TYR A 171 24.78 -13.75 -19.71
CA TYR A 171 25.46 -12.84 -18.76
C TYR A 171 25.40 -11.36 -19.20
N ARG A 172 25.36 -11.09 -20.53
CA ARG A 172 25.17 -9.74 -21.06
C ARG A 172 23.73 -9.29 -20.96
N LEU A 173 22.76 -10.19 -21.18
CA LEU A 173 21.33 -9.91 -20.99
C LEU A 173 21.06 -9.47 -19.54
N VAL A 174 21.55 -10.23 -18.56
CA VAL A 174 21.40 -9.87 -17.14
C VAL A 174 22.02 -8.49 -16.86
N ARG A 175 23.25 -8.23 -17.33
CA ARG A 175 23.93 -6.95 -17.09
C ARG A 175 23.25 -5.75 -17.74
N ARG A 176 22.50 -5.96 -18.83
CA ARG A 176 21.83 -4.88 -19.57
C ARG A 176 20.42 -4.59 -19.11
N HIS A 177 19.72 -5.62 -18.57
CA HIS A 177 18.29 -5.54 -18.28
C HIS A 177 17.95 -5.68 -16.78
N VAL A 178 18.91 -5.90 -15.90
CA VAL A 178 18.80 -5.91 -14.44
C VAL A 178 19.58 -4.74 -13.86
#